data_42cb53a3f5bfde750bb5d92c83139c32
#
_entry.id   42cb53a3f5bfde750bb5d92c83139c32
#
_cell.length_a   1.000
_cell.length_b   1.000
_cell.length_c   1.000
_cell.angle_alpha   90.00
_cell.angle_beta   90.00
_cell.angle_gamma   90.00
#
_symmetry.space_group_name_H-M   'P 1'
#
loop_
_entity.id
_entity.type
_entity.pdbx_description
1 polymer ?
#
loop_
_entity_poly.entity_id
_entity_poly.type
_entity_poly.pdbx_seq_one_letter_code
_entity_poly.pdbx_strand_id
1 'polypeptide(L)'
;MKTLFTKTFVAGVIAMTATTAAIAADIAGAGASFPYPVYSKWAEAYKAKTGNGLNYQSIGSSGGIKQIKAKTVDFGASDNPVKFEDLEADGMVQFPAIIGGVVPVINVEGVKPGQIKLTGDVLANIFIGAIEKWNDKQIRSEEHTSE
;
A
#
# COMPACT_ATOMS: atom_id res chain seq x y z
N MET A 1 15.62 -0.86 -86.64
CA MET A 1 14.77 -0.12 -85.74
C MET A 1 14.65 -0.90 -84.45
N LYS A 2 15.37 -0.52 -83.42
CA LYS A 2 15.35 -1.16 -82.11
C LYS A 2 14.71 -0.23 -81.10
N THR A 3 13.52 -0.54 -80.69
CA THR A 3 12.79 0.19 -79.65
C THR A 3 13.27 -0.22 -78.27
N LEU A 4 13.89 0.70 -77.55
CA LEU A 4 14.34 0.53 -76.18
C LEU A 4 13.10 0.70 -75.28
N PHE A 5 12.74 -0.37 -74.59
CA PHE A 5 11.73 -0.34 -73.52
C PHE A 5 12.42 0.04 -72.23
N THR A 6 12.24 1.28 -71.79
CA THR A 6 12.69 1.75 -70.47
C THR A 6 11.66 1.32 -69.46
N LYS A 7 11.99 0.33 -68.65
CA LYS A 7 11.21 -0.09 -67.49
C LYS A 7 11.51 0.84 -66.33
N THR A 8 10.62 1.78 -66.04
CA THR A 8 10.68 2.58 -64.83
C THR A 8 10.23 1.75 -63.65
N PHE A 9 11.18 1.41 -62.81
CA PHE A 9 10.92 0.73 -61.53
C PHE A 9 10.51 1.81 -60.50
N VAL A 10 9.23 1.91 -60.18
CA VAL A 10 8.74 2.73 -59.05
C VAL A 10 8.92 1.93 -57.78
N ALA A 11 10.01 2.18 -57.07
CA ALA A 11 10.24 1.61 -55.76
C ALA A 11 9.34 2.42 -54.78
N GLY A 12 8.17 1.89 -54.41
CA GLY A 12 7.33 2.38 -53.36
C GLY A 12 8.00 2.10 -51.99
N VAL A 13 8.58 3.13 -51.43
CA VAL A 13 9.05 3.09 -50.03
C VAL A 13 7.81 3.14 -49.11
N ILE A 14 7.33 1.98 -48.70
CA ILE A 14 6.35 1.86 -47.62
C ILE A 14 7.11 2.15 -46.32
N ALA A 15 7.05 3.38 -45.86
CA ALA A 15 7.47 3.75 -44.52
C ALA A 15 6.53 3.03 -43.52
N MET A 16 6.93 1.86 -43.05
CA MET A 16 6.33 1.22 -41.88
C MET A 16 6.64 2.08 -40.69
N THR A 17 5.75 3.00 -40.33
CA THR A 17 5.75 3.62 -39.01
C THR A 17 5.43 2.53 -38.00
N ALA A 18 6.47 1.91 -37.45
CA ALA A 18 6.33 1.07 -36.26
C ALA A 18 5.87 1.97 -35.12
N THR A 19 4.56 2.07 -34.93
CA THR A 19 4.00 2.57 -33.68
C THR A 19 4.40 1.56 -32.60
N THR A 20 5.48 1.85 -31.89
CA THR A 20 5.78 1.17 -30.65
C THR A 20 4.61 1.50 -29.72
N ALA A 21 3.63 0.62 -29.67
CA ALA A 21 2.66 0.64 -28.59
C ALA A 21 3.51 0.52 -27.30
N ALA A 22 3.59 1.61 -26.55
CA ALA A 22 4.14 1.57 -25.20
C ALA A 22 3.26 0.56 -24.45
N ILE A 23 3.81 -0.65 -24.25
CA ILE A 23 3.16 -1.63 -23.38
C ILE A 23 3.15 -0.97 -22.01
N ALA A 24 1.97 -0.57 -21.56
CA ALA A 24 1.78 -0.09 -20.21
C ALA A 24 2.25 -1.20 -19.26
N ALA A 25 3.39 -0.99 -18.60
CA ALA A 25 3.90 -1.95 -17.64
C ALA A 25 3.02 -1.85 -16.39
N ASP A 26 2.32 -2.93 -16.07
CA ASP A 26 1.60 -3.01 -14.81
C ASP A 26 2.60 -3.04 -13.65
N ILE A 27 2.34 -2.24 -12.63
CA ILE A 27 3.15 -2.15 -11.41
C ILE A 27 2.68 -3.26 -10.46
N ALA A 28 3.61 -4.07 -9.97
CA ALA A 28 3.34 -5.13 -9.00
C ALA A 28 3.86 -4.73 -7.61
N GLY A 29 3.02 -4.85 -6.60
CA GLY A 29 3.39 -4.62 -5.22
C GLY A 29 2.87 -5.72 -4.30
N ALA A 30 3.51 -5.88 -3.14
CA ALA A 30 3.05 -6.82 -2.13
C ALA A 30 3.44 -6.37 -0.72
N GLY A 31 2.69 -6.83 0.28
CA GLY A 31 3.07 -6.58 1.67
C GLY A 31 1.93 -6.36 2.63
N ALA A 32 2.10 -5.40 3.53
CA ALA A 32 1.20 -5.09 4.62
C ALA A 32 -0.27 -5.03 4.21
N SER A 33 -1.14 -5.53 5.08
CA SER A 33 -2.59 -5.55 4.83
C SER A 33 -3.24 -4.21 5.15
N PHE A 34 -2.66 -3.44 6.07
CA PHE A 34 -3.17 -2.15 6.50
C PHE A 34 -3.44 -1.16 5.33
N PRO A 35 -2.51 -0.94 4.37
CA PRO A 35 -2.71 0.04 3.31
C PRO A 35 -3.61 -0.45 2.17
N TYR A 36 -3.96 -1.73 2.13
CA TYR A 36 -4.65 -2.34 0.99
C TYR A 36 -5.91 -1.61 0.53
N PRO A 37 -6.85 -1.18 1.41
CA PRO A 37 -8.05 -0.48 0.97
C PRO A 37 -7.76 0.84 0.23
N VAL A 38 -6.71 1.55 0.67
CA VAL A 38 -6.26 2.80 0.03
C VAL A 38 -5.55 2.51 -1.28
N TYR A 39 -4.65 1.53 -1.30
CA TYR A 39 -3.93 1.14 -2.52
C TYR A 39 -4.87 0.65 -3.62
N SER A 40 -5.94 -0.07 -3.27
CA SER A 40 -6.96 -0.48 -4.24
C SER A 40 -7.64 0.72 -4.90
N LYS A 41 -8.00 1.74 -4.12
CA LYS A 41 -8.58 2.98 -4.66
C LYS A 41 -7.60 3.77 -5.52
N TRP A 42 -6.35 3.85 -5.09
CA TRP A 42 -5.31 4.50 -5.88
C TRP A 42 -5.02 3.75 -7.18
N ALA A 43 -5.02 2.41 -7.17
CA ALA A 43 -4.84 1.59 -8.35
C ALA A 43 -5.95 1.82 -9.40
N GLU A 44 -7.22 1.86 -8.96
CA GLU A 44 -8.35 2.19 -9.81
C GLU A 44 -8.19 3.58 -10.46
N ALA A 45 -7.91 4.60 -9.65
CA ALA A 45 -7.74 5.98 -10.11
C ALA A 45 -6.51 6.14 -11.04
N TYR A 46 -5.42 5.47 -10.71
CA TYR A 46 -4.19 5.51 -11.51
C TYR A 46 -4.41 4.86 -12.88
N LYS A 47 -5.05 3.70 -12.93
CA LYS A 47 -5.39 3.03 -14.18
C LYS A 47 -6.32 3.88 -15.06
N ALA A 48 -7.33 4.49 -14.45
CA ALA A 48 -8.25 5.37 -15.18
C ALA A 48 -7.53 6.60 -15.80
N LYS A 49 -6.51 7.12 -15.10
CA LYS A 49 -5.77 8.32 -15.52
C LYS A 49 -4.64 8.02 -16.52
N THR A 50 -3.95 6.89 -16.36
CA THR A 50 -2.70 6.60 -17.10
C THR A 50 -2.82 5.43 -18.08
N GLY A 51 -3.81 4.56 -17.92
CA GLY A 51 -3.91 3.28 -18.60
C GLY A 51 -3.06 2.16 -17.99
N ASN A 52 -2.13 2.48 -17.07
CA ASN A 52 -1.25 1.50 -16.42
C ASN A 52 -1.96 0.85 -15.23
N GLY A 53 -1.85 -0.46 -15.09
CA GLY A 53 -2.36 -1.19 -13.94
C GLY A 53 -1.43 -1.09 -12.72
N LEU A 54 -2.00 -1.27 -11.53
CA LEU A 54 -1.26 -1.51 -10.30
C LEU A 54 -1.92 -2.69 -9.60
N ASN A 55 -1.15 -3.76 -9.41
CA ASN A 55 -1.58 -4.96 -8.72
C ASN A 55 -0.87 -5.05 -7.37
N TYR A 56 -1.63 -5.00 -6.29
CA TYR A 56 -1.09 -5.11 -4.94
C TYR A 56 -1.61 -6.36 -4.24
N GLN A 57 -0.70 -7.17 -3.71
CA GLN A 57 -1.00 -8.38 -2.97
C GLN A 57 -0.86 -8.15 -1.45
N SER A 58 -1.97 -8.24 -0.74
CA SER A 58 -2.04 -8.13 0.73
C SER A 58 -1.63 -9.46 1.36
N ILE A 59 -0.33 -9.64 1.61
CA ILE A 59 0.28 -10.89 2.12
C ILE A 59 1.05 -10.72 3.44
N GLY A 60 0.88 -9.56 4.06
CA GLY A 60 1.59 -9.18 5.29
C GLY A 60 2.98 -8.60 5.03
N SER A 61 3.44 -7.76 5.97
CA SER A 61 4.70 -7.01 5.87
C SER A 61 5.92 -7.90 5.58
N SER A 62 6.03 -9.03 6.27
CA SER A 62 7.15 -9.97 6.08
C SER A 62 7.15 -10.59 4.67
N GLY A 63 5.97 -10.86 4.11
CA GLY A 63 5.81 -11.34 2.74
C GLY A 63 6.27 -10.30 1.72
N GLY A 64 5.86 -9.04 1.90
CA GLY A 64 6.26 -7.94 1.06
C GLY A 64 7.77 -7.70 1.07
N ILE A 65 8.39 -7.68 2.26
CA ILE A 65 9.85 -7.53 2.39
C ILE A 65 10.59 -8.67 1.67
N LYS A 66 10.14 -9.91 1.80
CA LYS A 66 10.75 -11.03 1.09
C LYS A 66 10.65 -10.90 -0.42
N GLN A 67 9.49 -10.48 -0.94
CA GLN A 67 9.28 -10.35 -2.37
C GLN A 67 10.09 -9.20 -2.99
N ILE A 68 10.17 -8.05 -2.32
CA ILE A 68 10.98 -6.94 -2.83
C ILE A 68 12.48 -7.27 -2.81
N LYS A 69 12.98 -7.95 -1.76
CA LYS A 69 14.36 -8.46 -1.71
C LYS A 69 14.65 -9.46 -2.83
N ALA A 70 13.68 -10.33 -3.14
CA ALA A 70 13.78 -11.29 -4.24
C ALA A 70 13.55 -10.65 -5.62
N LYS A 71 13.25 -9.36 -5.69
CA LYS A 71 12.96 -8.61 -6.94
C LYS A 71 11.82 -9.21 -7.75
N THR A 72 10.83 -9.80 -7.09
CA THR A 72 9.63 -10.38 -7.72
C THR A 72 8.47 -9.39 -7.79
N VAL A 73 8.60 -8.24 -7.15
CA VAL A 73 7.67 -7.10 -7.20
C VAL A 73 8.44 -5.79 -7.33
N ASP A 74 7.77 -4.75 -7.80
CA ASP A 74 8.35 -3.42 -7.98
C ASP A 74 8.44 -2.63 -6.67
N PHE A 75 7.50 -2.89 -5.73
CA PHE A 75 7.54 -2.31 -4.39
C PHE A 75 7.02 -3.27 -3.32
N GLY A 76 7.54 -3.12 -2.11
CA GLY A 76 7.05 -3.79 -0.92
C GLY A 76 6.44 -2.80 0.06
N ALA A 77 5.40 -3.19 0.80
CA ALA A 77 4.84 -2.39 1.88
C ALA A 77 5.00 -3.08 3.23
N SER A 78 5.37 -2.31 4.25
CA SER A 78 5.58 -2.80 5.62
C SER A 78 4.99 -1.83 6.63
N ASP A 79 4.35 -2.37 7.69
CA ASP A 79 3.89 -1.59 8.85
C ASP A 79 5.05 -1.22 9.78
N ASN A 80 6.16 -1.96 9.69
CA ASN A 80 7.37 -1.68 10.44
C ASN A 80 8.50 -1.18 9.53
N PRO A 81 9.27 -0.17 9.96
CA PRO A 81 10.46 0.24 9.26
C PRO A 81 11.47 -0.90 9.14
N VAL A 82 12.08 -1.06 7.98
CA VAL A 82 13.23 -1.94 7.78
C VAL A 82 14.47 -1.21 8.31
N LYS A 83 15.39 -1.91 8.93
CA LYS A 83 16.63 -1.32 9.44
C LYS A 83 17.45 -0.73 8.30
N PHE A 84 18.15 0.37 8.59
CA PHE A 84 18.92 1.07 7.58
C PHE A 84 20.02 0.19 6.95
N GLU A 85 20.70 -0.61 7.76
CA GLU A 85 21.74 -1.53 7.32
C GLU A 85 21.21 -2.57 6.33
N ASP A 86 19.99 -3.08 6.56
CA ASP A 86 19.32 -4.04 5.67
C ASP A 86 18.90 -3.38 4.34
N LEU A 87 18.44 -2.12 4.41
CA LEU A 87 18.06 -1.37 3.21
C LEU A 87 19.28 -1.12 2.32
N GLU A 88 20.38 -0.70 2.93
CA GLU A 88 21.65 -0.41 2.22
C GLU A 88 22.22 -1.69 1.60
N ALA A 89 22.24 -2.80 2.34
CA ALA A 89 22.74 -4.09 1.87
C ALA A 89 21.95 -4.62 0.66
N ASP A 90 20.63 -4.40 0.64
CA ASP A 90 19.75 -4.86 -0.44
C ASP A 90 19.55 -3.81 -1.55
N GLY A 91 20.18 -2.63 -1.45
CA GLY A 91 20.04 -1.52 -2.39
C GLY A 91 18.62 -0.96 -2.46
N MET A 92 17.93 -0.94 -1.33
CA MET A 92 16.53 -0.48 -1.21
C MET A 92 16.46 0.88 -0.54
N VAL A 93 15.36 1.58 -0.79
CA VAL A 93 14.97 2.79 -0.06
C VAL A 93 13.56 2.60 0.50
N GLN A 94 13.26 3.28 1.59
CA GLN A 94 11.90 3.31 2.13
C GLN A 94 11.45 4.73 2.44
N PHE A 95 10.13 4.93 2.37
CA PHE A 95 9.50 6.20 2.70
C PHE A 95 8.09 5.96 3.27
N PRO A 96 7.57 6.86 4.12
CA PRO A 96 6.20 6.77 4.60
C PRO A 96 5.21 7.02 3.47
N ALA A 97 4.26 6.09 3.28
CA ALA A 97 3.24 6.20 2.23
C ALA A 97 1.86 6.53 2.80
N ILE A 98 1.48 5.90 3.93
CA ILE A 98 0.16 6.03 4.54
C ILE A 98 0.32 6.05 6.05
N ILE A 99 -0.46 6.90 6.71
CA ILE A 99 -0.59 6.95 8.17
C ILE A 99 -2.02 6.57 8.52
N GLY A 100 -2.20 5.70 9.51
CA GLY A 100 -3.48 5.35 10.09
C GLY A 100 -3.42 5.30 11.60
N GLY A 101 -4.57 5.48 12.23
CA GLY A 101 -4.71 5.34 13.68
C GLY A 101 -5.14 3.93 14.05
N VAL A 102 -4.57 3.39 15.13
CA VAL A 102 -5.10 2.23 15.82
C VAL A 102 -5.88 2.76 17.01
N VAL A 103 -7.19 2.50 17.02
CA VAL A 103 -8.08 3.01 18.06
C VAL A 103 -8.82 1.88 18.74
N PRO A 104 -8.98 1.89 20.09
CA PRO A 104 -9.85 0.97 20.78
C PRO A 104 -11.31 1.22 20.39
N VAL A 105 -12.01 0.17 20.05
CA VAL A 105 -13.46 0.23 19.80
C VAL A 105 -14.15 -0.55 20.91
N ILE A 106 -15.07 0.09 21.60
CA ILE A 106 -15.84 -0.50 22.70
C ILE A 106 -17.33 -0.52 22.35
N ASN A 107 -18.04 -1.55 22.82
CA ASN A 107 -19.47 -1.65 22.75
C ASN A 107 -20.00 -1.97 24.16
N VAL A 108 -20.33 -0.94 24.93
CA VAL A 108 -20.84 -1.05 26.29
C VAL A 108 -22.21 -0.39 26.34
N GLU A 109 -23.21 -1.09 26.88
CA GLU A 109 -24.56 -0.58 27.01
C GLU A 109 -24.59 0.70 27.91
N GLY A 110 -25.31 1.72 27.46
CA GLY A 110 -25.44 3.00 28.16
C GLY A 110 -24.27 3.97 28.00
N VAL A 111 -23.21 3.58 27.30
CA VAL A 111 -22.03 4.43 27.06
C VAL A 111 -22.07 5.02 25.65
N LYS A 112 -21.93 6.35 25.57
CA LYS A 112 -21.87 7.08 24.29
C LYS A 112 -20.43 7.18 23.76
N PRO A 113 -20.22 7.34 22.45
CA PRO A 113 -18.90 7.60 21.89
C PRO A 113 -18.20 8.79 22.56
N GLY A 114 -16.93 8.62 22.93
CA GLY A 114 -16.10 9.65 23.57
C GLY A 114 -16.32 9.81 25.08
N GLN A 115 -17.23 9.07 25.68
CA GLN A 115 -17.48 9.11 27.13
C GLN A 115 -16.39 8.45 27.96
N ILE A 116 -15.84 7.33 27.49
CA ILE A 116 -14.74 6.64 28.16
C ILE A 116 -13.42 7.25 27.71
N LYS A 117 -12.65 7.74 28.68
CA LYS A 117 -11.29 8.22 28.50
C LYS A 117 -10.37 7.25 29.23
N LEU A 118 -9.38 6.71 28.52
CA LEU A 118 -8.45 5.75 29.09
C LEU A 118 -7.03 6.30 28.96
N THR A 119 -6.26 6.21 30.05
CA THR A 119 -4.82 6.43 29.98
C THR A 119 -4.15 5.21 29.34
N GLY A 120 -2.90 5.36 28.90
CA GLY A 120 -2.12 4.25 28.35
C GLY A 120 -2.00 3.07 29.31
N ASP A 121 -1.81 3.35 30.61
CA ASP A 121 -1.68 2.33 31.65
C ASP A 121 -2.98 1.55 31.87
N VAL A 122 -4.11 2.24 31.93
CA VAL A 122 -5.42 1.61 32.07
C VAL A 122 -5.72 0.74 30.84
N LEU A 123 -5.44 1.26 29.65
CA LEU A 123 -5.61 0.51 28.41
C LEU A 123 -4.73 -0.75 28.40
N ALA A 124 -3.46 -0.63 28.76
CA ALA A 124 -2.55 -1.76 28.86
C ALA A 124 -3.07 -2.81 29.87
N ASN A 125 -3.54 -2.39 31.05
CA ASN A 125 -4.07 -3.27 32.07
C ASN A 125 -5.34 -4.02 31.63
N ILE A 126 -6.17 -3.41 30.78
CA ILE A 126 -7.31 -4.08 30.15
C ILE A 126 -6.82 -5.19 29.19
N PHE A 127 -5.85 -4.88 28.33
CA PHE A 127 -5.38 -5.83 27.34
C PHE A 127 -4.58 -7.00 27.91
N ILE A 128 -3.86 -6.81 29.03
CA ILE A 128 -3.17 -7.92 29.74
C ILE A 128 -4.07 -8.66 30.72
N GLY A 129 -5.35 -8.27 30.85
CA GLY A 129 -6.32 -8.93 31.71
C GLY A 129 -6.17 -8.61 33.20
N ALA A 130 -5.44 -7.56 33.59
CA ALA A 130 -5.37 -7.07 34.94
C ALA A 130 -6.66 -6.32 35.35
N ILE A 131 -7.35 -5.75 34.40
CA ILE A 131 -8.68 -5.17 34.54
C ILE A 131 -9.67 -6.03 33.77
N GLU A 132 -10.54 -6.74 34.47
CA GLU A 132 -11.47 -7.70 33.87
C GLU A 132 -12.90 -7.16 33.72
N LYS A 133 -13.22 -6.05 34.34
CA LYS A 133 -14.59 -5.51 34.37
C LYS A 133 -14.63 -4.03 34.04
N TRP A 134 -15.59 -3.60 33.24
CA TRP A 134 -15.81 -2.20 32.88
C TRP A 134 -16.16 -1.28 34.07
N ASN A 135 -16.60 -1.84 35.19
CA ASN A 135 -16.86 -1.08 36.40
C ASN A 135 -15.66 -0.98 37.36
N ASP A 136 -14.44 -1.31 36.89
CA ASP A 136 -13.22 -1.15 37.68
C ASP A 136 -13.00 0.32 38.06
N LYS A 137 -12.47 0.54 39.28
CA LYS A 137 -12.21 1.87 39.78
C LYS A 137 -11.21 2.68 38.96
N GLN A 138 -10.28 2.02 38.30
CA GLN A 138 -9.28 2.66 37.44
C GLN A 138 -9.94 3.26 36.18
N ILE A 139 -10.91 2.57 35.59
CA ILE A 139 -11.68 3.09 34.46
C ILE A 139 -12.54 4.28 34.88
N ARG A 140 -13.18 4.19 36.06
CA ARG A 140 -14.03 5.28 36.58
C ARG A 140 -13.25 6.53 36.97
N SER A 141 -12.01 6.38 37.47
CA SER A 141 -11.20 7.55 37.90
C SER A 141 -10.75 8.40 36.69
N GLU A 142 -10.59 7.80 35.55
CA GLU A 142 -10.22 8.50 34.31
C GLU A 142 -11.40 9.21 33.65
N GLU A 143 -12.64 8.80 33.96
CA GLU A 143 -13.86 9.42 33.44
C GLU A 143 -14.07 10.84 33.98
N HIS A 144 -13.49 11.16 35.18
CA HIS A 144 -13.70 12.41 35.90
C HIS A 144 -12.53 13.41 35.79
N THR A 145 -11.45 13.12 35.10
CA THR A 145 -10.26 14.01 35.01
C THR A 145 -10.25 14.97 33.83
N SER A 146 -11.43 15.35 33.32
CA SER A 146 -11.54 16.36 32.26
C SER A 146 -12.47 17.49 32.70
N GLU A 147 -11.99 18.36 33.53
CA GLU A 147 -12.34 19.76 33.54
C GLU A 147 -11.19 20.60 32.97
#